data_080bd216cb00781e9b18d631b8043798
#
_entry.id   080bd216cb00781e9b18d631b8043798
#
_cell.length_a   1.000
_cell.length_b   1.000
_cell.length_c   1.000
_cell.angle_alpha   90.00
_cell.angle_beta   90.00
_cell.angle_gamma   90.00
#
_symmetry.space_group_name_H-M   'P 1'
#
loop_
_entity.id
_entity.type
_entity.pdbx_description
1 polymer ?
#
loop_
_entity_poly.entity_id
_entity_poly.type
_entity_poly.pdbx_seq_one_letter_code
_entity_poly.pdbx_strand_id
1 'polypeptide(L)'
;MQSAVESAVRIPVQAPVVAPVLPIDISRGLLLDSKEARKAGEAHSAEYCFAEPFPHAVFDDFLPEAVARLALDNFPAHALSSDRVFDMGYAGLHKRQILPEECSAPVRQLFHFFNSQPMLEFLEGLTTIRGLIPDPYFVGGGFHETGRGGKLGIHADFRINEQLHLHRRLNVIIYLNEEWQAEWGGALELWDREMKTKVREVMPVFNRCVVFNTDADSFHGHPDPLSTPESVLRRSIALYYYTASKEIYNEVPSTSTMYHARPGDDAAVRREARRLRFDQHVRQWVPPALQRYIWALRRRLSR
;
A
#
# COMPACT_ATOMS: atom_id res chain seq x y z
N MET A 1 -33.90 -11.80 -59.05
CA MET A 1 -34.28 -11.80 -57.64
C MET A 1 -33.01 -11.56 -56.84
N GLN A 2 -32.73 -10.32 -56.51
CA GLN A 2 -31.59 -9.91 -55.69
C GLN A 2 -32.06 -9.83 -54.23
N SER A 3 -31.48 -10.63 -53.40
CA SER A 3 -31.70 -10.64 -51.95
C SER A 3 -30.85 -9.52 -51.32
N ALA A 4 -31.49 -8.50 -50.80
CA ALA A 4 -30.87 -7.46 -50.01
C ALA A 4 -30.59 -8.02 -48.61
N VAL A 5 -29.29 -8.12 -48.22
CA VAL A 5 -28.87 -8.45 -46.84
C VAL A 5 -28.91 -7.14 -46.08
N GLU A 6 -29.89 -7.00 -45.21
CA GLU A 6 -29.96 -5.91 -44.24
C GLU A 6 -28.81 -6.01 -43.21
N SER A 7 -27.86 -5.12 -43.31
CA SER A 7 -26.77 -4.97 -42.34
C SER A 7 -27.34 -4.31 -41.07
N ALA A 8 -27.58 -5.13 -40.02
CA ALA A 8 -27.98 -4.61 -38.74
C ALA A 8 -26.79 -3.83 -38.10
N VAL A 9 -26.94 -2.53 -37.98
CA VAL A 9 -26.03 -1.65 -37.22
C VAL A 9 -26.09 -2.04 -35.75
N ARG A 10 -25.08 -2.76 -35.25
CA ARG A 10 -24.92 -2.99 -33.81
C ARG A 10 -24.53 -1.68 -33.16
N ILE A 11 -25.45 -1.03 -32.45
CA ILE A 11 -25.16 0.06 -31.53
C ILE A 11 -24.30 -0.54 -30.39
N PRO A 12 -23.09 -0.06 -30.15
CA PRO A 12 -22.30 -0.54 -29.02
C PRO A 12 -23.07 -0.18 -27.74
N VAL A 13 -23.47 -1.19 -26.98
CA VAL A 13 -24.00 -1.01 -25.63
C VAL A 13 -22.83 -0.48 -24.80
N GLN A 14 -22.85 0.80 -24.47
CA GLN A 14 -21.91 1.34 -23.49
C GLN A 14 -22.08 0.56 -22.18
N ALA A 15 -20.98 0.00 -21.67
CA ALA A 15 -20.98 -0.63 -20.35
C ALA A 15 -21.49 0.40 -19.33
N PRO A 16 -22.29 -0.02 -18.35
CA PRO A 16 -22.77 0.89 -17.32
C PRO A 16 -21.57 1.54 -16.63
N VAL A 17 -21.54 2.88 -16.59
CA VAL A 17 -20.52 3.63 -15.87
C VAL A 17 -20.73 3.32 -14.39
N VAL A 18 -19.83 2.57 -13.79
CA VAL A 18 -19.84 2.28 -12.34
C VAL A 18 -19.49 3.58 -11.63
N ALA A 19 -20.32 3.99 -10.65
CA ALA A 19 -20.04 5.17 -9.87
C ALA A 19 -18.81 4.91 -8.97
N PRO A 20 -17.85 5.85 -8.91
CA PRO A 20 -16.68 5.70 -8.04
C PRO A 20 -17.07 5.71 -6.57
N VAL A 21 -16.28 5.01 -5.73
CA VAL A 21 -16.48 5.00 -4.28
C VAL A 21 -16.30 6.41 -3.69
N LEU A 22 -15.29 7.15 -4.17
CA LEU A 22 -15.09 8.56 -3.83
C LEU A 22 -15.48 9.44 -5.03
N PRO A 23 -16.65 10.10 -5.01
CA PRO A 23 -17.13 10.92 -6.13
C PRO A 23 -16.46 12.31 -6.16
N ILE A 24 -15.15 12.33 -6.40
CA ILE A 24 -14.34 13.55 -6.44
C ILE A 24 -14.64 14.35 -7.72
N ASP A 25 -14.98 15.63 -7.57
CA ASP A 25 -15.15 16.54 -8.68
C ASP A 25 -13.80 17.14 -9.11
N ILE A 26 -13.22 16.57 -10.17
CA ILE A 26 -11.93 17.02 -10.72
C ILE A 26 -12.05 18.41 -11.41
N SER A 27 -13.23 18.75 -11.93
CA SER A 27 -13.44 20.03 -12.63
C SER A 27 -13.37 21.22 -11.68
N ARG A 28 -13.57 20.97 -10.38
CA ARG A 28 -13.53 21.97 -9.31
C ARG A 28 -12.29 21.85 -8.43
N GLY A 29 -11.22 21.24 -8.93
CA GLY A 29 -9.94 21.14 -8.24
C GLY A 29 -9.90 20.04 -7.18
N LEU A 30 -10.39 18.84 -7.49
CA LEU A 30 -10.46 17.68 -6.59
C LEU A 30 -11.38 17.96 -5.37
N LEU A 31 -12.56 18.49 -5.62
CA LEU A 31 -13.55 18.77 -4.57
C LEU A 31 -14.34 17.50 -4.21
N LEU A 32 -14.52 17.25 -2.93
CA LEU A 32 -15.44 16.25 -2.37
C LEU A 32 -16.08 16.81 -1.11
N ASP A 33 -17.40 16.67 -0.96
CA ASP A 33 -18.08 17.04 0.26
C ASP A 33 -17.74 16.08 1.39
N SER A 34 -17.36 16.60 2.56
CA SER A 34 -16.92 15.80 3.70
C SER A 34 -18.03 14.89 4.26
N LYS A 35 -19.31 15.31 4.19
CA LYS A 35 -20.42 14.48 4.65
C LYS A 35 -20.73 13.36 3.67
N GLU A 36 -20.61 13.62 2.37
CA GLU A 36 -20.73 12.59 1.34
C GLU A 36 -19.60 11.56 1.47
N ALA A 37 -18.37 12.04 1.66
CA ALA A 37 -17.22 11.18 1.91
C ALA A 37 -17.44 10.27 3.14
N ARG A 38 -17.89 10.83 4.27
CA ARG A 38 -18.20 10.05 5.47
C ARG A 38 -19.28 8.99 5.22
N LYS A 39 -20.37 9.35 4.56
CA LYS A 39 -21.45 8.40 4.22
C LYS A 39 -20.94 7.27 3.31
N ALA A 40 -20.07 7.58 2.33
CA ALA A 40 -19.47 6.58 1.49
C ALA A 40 -18.63 5.58 2.30
N GLY A 41 -17.86 6.05 3.29
CA GLY A 41 -17.13 5.18 4.21
C GLY A 41 -18.05 4.34 5.10
N GLU A 42 -19.04 4.97 5.73
CA GLU A 42 -20.01 4.30 6.64
C GLU A 42 -20.79 3.19 5.95
N ALA A 43 -21.07 3.32 4.64
CA ALA A 43 -21.76 2.29 3.85
C ALA A 43 -21.00 0.94 3.81
N HIS A 44 -19.67 0.95 4.00
CA HIS A 44 -18.80 -0.22 3.97
C HIS A 44 -18.19 -0.58 5.33
N SER A 45 -18.59 0.13 6.40
CA SER A 45 -17.94 0.00 7.71
C SER A 45 -18.09 -1.40 8.32
N ALA A 46 -19.25 -2.02 8.21
CA ALA A 46 -19.47 -3.37 8.74
C ALA A 46 -18.60 -4.40 8.02
N GLU A 47 -18.56 -4.34 6.67
CA GLU A 47 -17.71 -5.22 5.85
C GLU A 47 -16.24 -5.07 6.22
N TYR A 48 -15.76 -3.82 6.37
CA TYR A 48 -14.40 -3.52 6.78
C TYR A 48 -14.05 -4.10 8.15
N CYS A 49 -14.87 -3.78 9.17
CA CYS A 49 -14.56 -4.11 10.56
C CYS A 49 -14.55 -5.60 10.86
N PHE A 50 -15.35 -6.38 10.13
CA PHE A 50 -15.49 -7.84 10.32
C PHE A 50 -14.74 -8.67 9.27
N ALA A 51 -13.94 -8.03 8.41
CA ALA A 51 -13.15 -8.73 7.42
C ALA A 51 -12.02 -9.54 8.07
N GLU A 52 -11.81 -10.76 7.54
CA GLU A 52 -10.70 -11.63 7.92
C GLU A 52 -9.56 -11.53 6.90
N PRO A 53 -8.29 -11.57 7.33
CA PRO A 53 -7.75 -11.98 8.64
C PRO A 53 -7.63 -10.84 9.66
N PHE A 54 -7.85 -9.62 9.24
CA PHE A 54 -7.87 -8.39 10.06
C PHE A 54 -8.74 -7.35 9.32
N PRO A 55 -9.20 -6.27 9.98
CA PRO A 55 -10.04 -5.27 9.34
C PRO A 55 -9.44 -4.73 8.05
N HIS A 56 -10.13 -4.92 6.94
CA HIS A 56 -9.73 -4.43 5.62
C HIS A 56 -10.93 -4.31 4.67
N ALA A 57 -10.78 -3.51 3.63
CA ALA A 57 -11.69 -3.46 2.48
C ALA A 57 -10.93 -3.38 1.17
N VAL A 58 -11.54 -3.90 0.11
CA VAL A 58 -11.03 -3.82 -1.27
C VAL A 58 -12.12 -3.17 -2.11
N PHE A 59 -11.79 -2.08 -2.77
CA PHE A 59 -12.70 -1.32 -3.63
C PHE A 59 -12.18 -1.32 -5.06
N ASP A 60 -13.01 -1.72 -6.01
CA ASP A 60 -12.80 -1.43 -7.42
C ASP A 60 -13.39 -0.06 -7.74
N ASP A 61 -12.90 0.59 -8.79
CA ASP A 61 -13.34 1.94 -9.20
C ASP A 61 -13.36 2.94 -8.03
N PHE A 62 -12.28 2.92 -7.24
CA PHE A 62 -12.20 3.72 -6.01
C PHE A 62 -12.30 5.23 -6.25
N LEU A 63 -11.55 5.71 -7.24
CA LEU A 63 -11.54 7.12 -7.67
C LEU A 63 -12.34 7.27 -8.98
N PRO A 64 -12.83 8.48 -9.31
CA PRO A 64 -13.23 8.76 -10.69
C PRO A 64 -12.09 8.39 -11.63
N GLU A 65 -12.40 7.77 -12.76
CA GLU A 65 -11.38 7.30 -13.73
C GLU A 65 -10.41 8.41 -14.11
N ALA A 66 -10.91 9.63 -14.34
CA ALA A 66 -10.08 10.79 -14.68
C ALA A 66 -9.07 11.14 -13.57
N VAL A 67 -9.39 10.90 -12.29
CA VAL A 67 -8.47 11.14 -11.17
C VAL A 67 -7.42 10.04 -11.10
N ALA A 68 -7.81 8.77 -11.28
CA ALA A 68 -6.86 7.66 -11.31
C ALA A 68 -5.90 7.79 -12.52
N ARG A 69 -6.42 8.19 -13.69
CA ARG A 69 -5.59 8.47 -14.87
C ARG A 69 -4.65 9.66 -14.66
N LEU A 70 -5.11 10.73 -14.01
CA LEU A 70 -4.22 11.84 -13.66
C LEU A 70 -2.99 11.36 -12.89
N ALA A 71 -3.16 10.43 -11.94
CA ALA A 71 -2.04 9.84 -11.20
C ALA A 71 -1.14 8.99 -12.10
N LEU A 72 -1.71 8.14 -12.97
CA LEU A 72 -0.96 7.25 -13.85
C LEU A 72 -0.21 8.03 -14.94
N ASP A 73 -0.88 8.96 -15.62
CA ASP A 73 -0.31 9.75 -16.74
C ASP A 73 0.81 10.69 -16.27
N ASN A 74 0.77 11.09 -15.00
CA ASN A 74 1.79 11.93 -14.39
C ASN A 74 2.75 11.14 -13.47
N PHE A 75 2.75 9.83 -13.55
CA PHE A 75 3.69 9.00 -12.79
C PHE A 75 5.11 9.29 -13.28
N PRO A 76 6.08 9.61 -12.40
CA PRO A 76 7.44 9.98 -12.81
C PRO A 76 8.16 8.83 -13.54
N ALA A 77 8.41 9.01 -14.85
CA ALA A 77 9.09 8.02 -15.69
C ALA A 77 10.60 7.93 -15.40
N HIS A 78 11.19 9.01 -14.87
CA HIS A 78 12.62 9.08 -14.58
C HIS A 78 12.86 9.19 -13.09
N ALA A 79 14.06 8.80 -12.66
CA ALA A 79 14.48 8.93 -11.28
C ALA A 79 14.49 10.40 -10.83
N LEU A 80 13.95 10.66 -9.66
CA LEU A 80 13.96 11.95 -8.99
C LEU A 80 15.02 11.93 -7.87
N SER A 81 15.48 13.10 -7.43
CA SER A 81 16.53 13.19 -6.40
C SER A 81 16.08 12.65 -5.04
N SER A 82 14.78 12.70 -4.76
CA SER A 82 14.16 12.21 -3.53
C SER A 82 13.80 10.71 -3.55
N ASP A 83 13.98 10.03 -4.69
CA ASP A 83 13.64 8.62 -4.81
C ASP A 83 14.42 7.74 -3.84
N ARG A 84 13.73 6.76 -3.26
CA ARG A 84 14.35 5.72 -2.45
C ARG A 84 14.26 4.39 -3.17
N VAL A 85 15.42 3.78 -3.43
CA VAL A 85 15.52 2.48 -4.07
C VAL A 85 15.75 1.41 -3.01
N PHE A 86 15.00 0.32 -3.11
CA PHE A 86 15.08 -0.82 -2.19
C PHE A 86 15.57 -2.04 -2.96
N ASP A 87 16.79 -2.47 -2.64
CA ASP A 87 17.42 -3.70 -3.11
C ASP A 87 17.98 -4.48 -1.92
N MET A 88 17.05 -4.86 -1.01
CA MET A 88 17.36 -5.49 0.27
C MET A 88 16.88 -6.96 0.35
N GLY A 89 16.89 -7.66 -0.80
CA GLY A 89 16.48 -9.06 -0.84
C GLY A 89 15.01 -9.27 -0.47
N TYR A 90 14.75 -10.09 0.55
CA TYR A 90 13.39 -10.39 1.01
C TYR A 90 12.65 -9.14 1.54
N ALA A 91 13.36 -8.19 2.10
CA ALA A 91 12.79 -6.94 2.63
C ALA A 91 12.35 -5.93 1.56
N GLY A 92 12.62 -6.20 0.29
CA GLY A 92 12.23 -5.38 -0.84
C GLY A 92 13.31 -5.44 -1.92
N LEU A 93 12.90 -5.81 -3.13
CA LEU A 93 13.79 -5.96 -4.28
C LEU A 93 13.19 -5.25 -5.49
N HIS A 94 14.02 -4.56 -6.27
CA HIS A 94 13.67 -3.79 -7.47
C HIS A 94 12.45 -2.85 -7.22
N LYS A 95 12.43 -2.23 -6.04
CA LYS A 95 11.35 -1.34 -5.62
C LYS A 95 11.85 0.09 -5.53
N ARG A 96 11.07 1.02 -6.08
CA ARG A 96 11.28 2.47 -5.99
C ARG A 96 10.12 3.11 -5.24
N GLN A 97 10.42 3.98 -4.29
CA GLN A 97 9.50 4.91 -3.65
C GLN A 97 9.79 6.32 -4.16
N ILE A 98 8.73 7.02 -4.56
CA ILE A 98 8.80 8.37 -5.13
C ILE A 98 7.98 9.29 -4.25
N LEU A 99 8.61 10.34 -3.73
CA LEU A 99 7.94 11.34 -2.90
C LEU A 99 7.16 12.34 -3.76
N PRO A 100 5.97 12.80 -3.33
CA PRO A 100 5.15 13.72 -4.11
C PRO A 100 5.80 15.09 -4.34
N GLU A 101 6.74 15.52 -3.49
CA GLU A 101 7.33 16.85 -3.51
C GLU A 101 7.93 17.24 -4.86
N GLU A 102 8.64 16.31 -5.51
CA GLU A 102 9.28 16.54 -6.82
C GLU A 102 8.39 16.17 -8.01
N CYS A 103 7.16 15.70 -7.76
CA CYS A 103 6.21 15.37 -8.81
C CYS A 103 5.58 16.63 -9.44
N SER A 104 4.84 16.43 -10.54
CA SER A 104 4.09 17.50 -11.20
C SER A 104 3.06 18.16 -10.29
N ALA A 105 2.64 19.40 -10.57
CA ALA A 105 1.68 20.11 -9.75
C ALA A 105 0.34 19.35 -9.58
N PRO A 106 -0.24 18.74 -10.64
CA PRO A 106 -1.46 17.93 -10.49
C PRO A 106 -1.28 16.76 -9.51
N VAL A 107 -0.14 16.07 -9.54
CA VAL A 107 0.17 14.98 -8.61
C VAL A 107 0.27 15.50 -7.17
N ARG A 108 0.99 16.59 -6.93
CA ARG A 108 1.06 17.19 -5.59
C ARG A 108 -0.31 17.56 -5.05
N GLN A 109 -1.20 18.12 -5.89
CA GLN A 109 -2.58 18.43 -5.50
C GLN A 109 -3.36 17.16 -5.14
N LEU A 110 -3.19 16.07 -5.88
CA LEU A 110 -3.82 14.80 -5.56
C LEU A 110 -3.35 14.26 -4.19
N PHE A 111 -2.05 14.31 -3.90
CA PHE A 111 -1.55 13.90 -2.58
C PHE A 111 -2.02 14.84 -1.45
N HIS A 112 -2.17 16.15 -1.72
CA HIS A 112 -2.80 17.06 -0.75
C HIS A 112 -4.27 16.70 -0.51
N PHE A 113 -5.01 16.30 -1.56
CA PHE A 113 -6.38 15.82 -1.41
C PHE A 113 -6.43 14.57 -0.51
N PHE A 114 -5.54 13.59 -0.69
CA PHE A 114 -5.48 12.42 0.19
C PHE A 114 -5.17 12.76 1.66
N ASN A 115 -4.55 13.89 1.92
CA ASN A 115 -4.30 14.40 3.27
C ASN A 115 -5.41 15.37 3.77
N SER A 116 -6.48 15.57 3.00
CA SER A 116 -7.54 16.53 3.30
C SER A 116 -8.65 15.96 4.17
N GLN A 117 -9.47 16.87 4.74
CA GLN A 117 -10.63 16.49 5.56
C GLN A 117 -11.58 15.50 4.89
N PRO A 118 -12.02 15.65 3.62
CA PRO A 118 -12.90 14.66 3.00
C PRO A 118 -12.33 13.24 2.99
N MET A 119 -11.03 13.08 2.71
CA MET A 119 -10.40 11.75 2.77
C MET A 119 -10.37 11.18 4.20
N LEU A 120 -10.08 12.01 5.19
CA LEU A 120 -10.12 11.60 6.59
C LEU A 120 -11.54 11.22 7.03
N GLU A 121 -12.56 11.98 6.63
CA GLU A 121 -13.98 11.67 6.91
C GLU A 121 -14.41 10.33 6.29
N PHE A 122 -14.00 10.05 5.05
CA PHE A 122 -14.21 8.73 4.44
C PHE A 122 -13.59 7.61 5.26
N LEU A 123 -12.30 7.74 5.60
CA LEU A 123 -11.57 6.72 6.36
C LEU A 123 -12.12 6.54 7.77
N GLU A 124 -12.48 7.61 8.46
CA GLU A 124 -13.11 7.53 9.78
C GLU A 124 -14.50 6.89 9.72
N GLY A 125 -15.28 7.18 8.67
CA GLY A 125 -16.55 6.52 8.40
C GLY A 125 -16.39 5.02 8.16
N LEU A 126 -15.43 4.64 7.31
CA LEU A 126 -15.13 3.25 6.95
C LEU A 126 -14.61 2.44 8.13
N THR A 127 -13.63 2.96 8.86
CA THR A 127 -12.84 2.19 9.84
C THR A 127 -13.35 2.33 11.27
N THR A 128 -14.25 3.28 11.54
CA THR A 128 -14.66 3.73 12.89
C THR A 128 -13.53 4.31 13.76
N ILE A 129 -12.32 4.39 13.26
CA ILE A 129 -11.18 5.01 13.96
C ILE A 129 -11.34 6.52 13.89
N ARG A 130 -11.36 7.20 15.04
CA ARG A 130 -11.53 8.64 15.13
C ARG A 130 -10.21 9.37 15.33
N GLY A 131 -10.15 10.61 14.88
CA GLY A 131 -8.98 11.47 15.05
C GLY A 131 -7.79 11.04 14.16
N LEU A 132 -8.08 10.60 12.95
CA LEU A 132 -7.05 10.24 11.99
C LEU A 132 -6.21 11.46 11.59
N ILE A 133 -4.91 11.26 11.53
CA ILE A 133 -3.90 12.25 11.16
C ILE A 133 -3.17 11.71 9.93
N PRO A 134 -3.13 12.43 8.80
CA PRO A 134 -2.40 11.97 7.61
C PRO A 134 -0.89 12.12 7.80
N ASP A 135 -0.09 11.48 6.95
CA ASP A 135 1.36 11.63 6.93
C ASP A 135 1.80 12.74 5.95
N PRO A 136 2.17 13.94 6.44
CA PRO A 136 2.63 15.00 5.57
C PRO A 136 4.04 14.77 5.03
N TYR A 137 4.81 13.83 5.62
CA TYR A 137 6.19 13.53 5.25
C TYR A 137 6.31 12.30 4.34
N PHE A 138 5.21 11.57 4.13
CA PHE A 138 5.17 10.33 3.32
C PHE A 138 6.28 9.35 3.71
N VAL A 139 6.47 9.10 5.03
CA VAL A 139 7.47 8.16 5.54
C VAL A 139 7.09 6.74 5.12
N GLY A 140 7.72 6.25 4.04
CA GLY A 140 7.38 4.99 3.38
C GLY A 140 6.18 5.07 2.43
N GLY A 141 5.48 6.21 2.38
CA GLY A 141 4.34 6.48 1.49
C GLY A 141 4.76 7.19 0.19
N GLY A 142 3.78 7.60 -0.62
CA GLY A 142 3.99 8.22 -1.94
C GLY A 142 3.69 7.26 -3.08
N PHE A 143 4.27 7.48 -4.25
CA PHE A 143 4.24 6.51 -5.33
C PHE A 143 5.20 5.35 -5.06
N HIS A 144 4.77 4.16 -5.39
CA HIS A 144 5.61 2.96 -5.39
C HIS A 144 5.61 2.32 -6.75
N GLU A 145 6.77 1.84 -7.16
CA GLU A 145 6.93 1.09 -8.38
C GLU A 145 7.85 -0.12 -8.12
N THR A 146 7.50 -1.26 -8.69
CA THR A 146 8.27 -2.50 -8.56
C THR A 146 8.45 -3.10 -9.95
N GLY A 147 9.69 -3.38 -10.34
CA GLY A 147 10.05 -3.96 -11.64
C GLY A 147 10.07 -5.49 -11.63
N ARG A 148 10.33 -6.08 -12.80
CA ARG A 148 10.49 -7.51 -12.99
C ARG A 148 11.46 -8.11 -11.97
N GLY A 149 11.14 -9.29 -11.43
CA GLY A 149 11.90 -9.94 -10.36
C GLY A 149 11.73 -9.29 -8.98
N GLY A 150 11.10 -8.12 -8.92
CA GLY A 150 10.87 -7.39 -7.68
C GLY A 150 9.85 -8.06 -6.79
N LYS A 151 9.98 -7.86 -5.49
CA LYS A 151 9.12 -8.46 -4.47
C LYS A 151 9.18 -7.66 -3.16
N LEU A 152 8.21 -7.90 -2.30
CA LEU A 152 8.20 -7.41 -0.93
C LEU A 152 7.75 -8.55 0.00
N GLY A 153 8.65 -9.03 0.85
CA GLY A 153 8.38 -10.13 1.78
C GLY A 153 7.19 -9.87 2.70
N ILE A 154 6.59 -10.93 3.23
CA ILE A 154 5.49 -10.79 4.18
C ILE A 154 6.00 -10.12 5.46
N HIS A 155 5.29 -9.11 5.90
CA HIS A 155 5.68 -8.28 7.04
C HIS A 155 4.46 -7.70 7.76
N ALA A 156 4.67 -7.31 9.00
CA ALA A 156 3.84 -6.34 9.70
C ALA A 156 4.58 -5.00 9.72
N ASP A 157 3.86 -3.93 9.47
CA ASP A 157 4.42 -2.59 9.40
C ASP A 157 4.91 -2.06 10.76
N PHE A 158 5.78 -1.05 10.74
CA PHE A 158 6.10 -0.29 11.94
C PHE A 158 4.82 0.37 12.50
N ARG A 159 4.69 0.40 13.81
CA ARG A 159 3.49 0.93 14.48
C ARG A 159 3.64 2.39 14.93
N ILE A 160 4.85 2.83 15.15
CA ILE A 160 5.17 4.18 15.65
C ILE A 160 5.96 4.94 14.59
N ASN A 161 5.48 6.11 14.20
CA ASN A 161 6.26 7.07 13.45
C ASN A 161 7.13 7.84 14.45
N GLU A 162 8.45 7.61 14.43
CA GLU A 162 9.40 8.21 15.38
C GLU A 162 9.46 9.73 15.25
N GLN A 163 9.35 10.27 14.03
CA GLN A 163 9.44 11.71 13.80
C GLN A 163 8.22 12.45 14.33
N LEU A 164 7.03 11.88 14.16
CA LEU A 164 5.75 12.49 14.54
C LEU A 164 5.28 12.07 15.94
N HIS A 165 5.86 11.00 16.50
CA HIS A 165 5.39 10.37 17.74
C HIS A 165 3.91 9.96 17.66
N LEU A 166 3.48 9.45 16.50
CA LEU A 166 2.10 9.04 16.22
C LEU A 166 2.01 7.54 16.01
N HIS A 167 0.87 6.97 16.41
CA HIS A 167 0.57 5.56 16.20
C HIS A 167 -0.02 5.34 14.80
N ARG A 168 0.61 4.52 13.98
CA ARG A 168 0.13 4.14 12.64
C ARG A 168 -1.09 3.24 12.79
N ARG A 169 -2.16 3.58 12.07
CA ARG A 169 -3.44 2.90 12.17
C ARG A 169 -3.87 2.26 10.86
N LEU A 170 -3.62 2.92 9.73
CA LEU A 170 -4.12 2.49 8.44
C LEU A 170 -3.06 2.56 7.34
N ASN A 171 -3.14 1.58 6.45
CA ASN A 171 -2.61 1.64 5.10
C ASN A 171 -3.76 1.84 4.11
N VAL A 172 -3.52 2.69 3.12
CA VAL A 172 -4.35 2.81 1.92
C VAL A 172 -3.43 2.61 0.72
N ILE A 173 -3.73 1.63 -0.13
CA ILE A 173 -2.95 1.34 -1.33
C ILE A 173 -3.90 1.45 -2.52
N ILE A 174 -3.59 2.33 -3.49
CA ILE A 174 -4.35 2.50 -4.73
C ILE A 174 -3.46 2.03 -5.88
N TYR A 175 -3.90 1.02 -6.62
CA TYR A 175 -3.15 0.46 -7.73
C TYR A 175 -3.40 1.20 -9.04
N LEU A 176 -2.36 1.29 -9.87
CA LEU A 176 -2.37 2.07 -11.12
C LEU A 176 -1.93 1.20 -12.32
N ASN A 177 -2.32 -0.08 -12.36
CA ASN A 177 -1.84 -1.02 -13.38
C ASN A 177 -2.98 -1.43 -14.30
N GLU A 178 -2.96 -0.92 -15.52
CA GLU A 178 -3.90 -1.31 -16.56
C GLU A 178 -3.54 -2.73 -17.06
N GLU A 179 -4.57 -3.47 -17.47
CA GLU A 179 -4.43 -4.79 -18.11
C GLU A 179 -3.51 -5.77 -17.35
N TRP A 180 -3.46 -5.69 -16.02
CA TRP A 180 -2.61 -6.55 -15.21
C TRP A 180 -2.97 -8.03 -15.37
N GLN A 181 -1.99 -8.85 -15.73
CA GLN A 181 -2.18 -10.28 -15.93
C GLN A 181 -1.89 -11.04 -14.64
N ALA A 182 -2.71 -12.08 -14.35
CA ALA A 182 -2.56 -12.87 -13.13
C ALA A 182 -1.22 -13.61 -13.05
N GLU A 183 -0.71 -14.08 -14.19
CA GLU A 183 0.56 -14.78 -14.33
C GLU A 183 1.80 -13.90 -14.06
N TRP A 184 1.65 -12.59 -14.01
CA TRP A 184 2.72 -11.69 -13.62
C TRP A 184 2.95 -11.68 -12.10
N GLY A 185 2.01 -12.24 -11.32
CA GLY A 185 2.08 -12.24 -9.87
C GLY A 185 1.83 -10.87 -9.26
N GLY A 186 2.46 -10.58 -8.13
CA GLY A 186 2.43 -9.27 -7.48
C GLY A 186 1.11 -8.93 -6.79
N ALA A 187 0.22 -9.89 -6.61
CA ALA A 187 -0.97 -9.72 -5.77
C ALA A 187 -0.56 -9.43 -4.32
N LEU A 188 -1.32 -8.58 -3.65
CA LEU A 188 -1.16 -8.36 -2.22
C LEU A 188 -1.73 -9.55 -1.47
N GLU A 189 -0.88 -10.25 -0.73
CA GLU A 189 -1.28 -11.33 0.17
C GLU A 189 -1.62 -10.77 1.56
N LEU A 190 -2.74 -11.20 2.14
CA LEU A 190 -3.10 -10.98 3.53
C LEU A 190 -3.09 -12.33 4.25
N TRP A 191 -2.35 -12.42 5.35
CA TRP A 191 -2.10 -13.66 6.09
C TRP A 191 -2.79 -13.62 7.45
N ASP A 192 -3.12 -14.81 7.97
CA ASP A 192 -3.64 -14.92 9.33
C ASP A 192 -2.63 -14.42 10.37
N ARG A 193 -3.13 -14.07 11.56
CA ARG A 193 -2.32 -13.51 12.66
C ARG A 193 -1.20 -14.42 13.14
N GLU A 194 -1.27 -15.72 12.84
CA GLU A 194 -0.28 -16.72 13.21
C GLU A 194 0.71 -17.04 12.09
N MET A 195 0.59 -16.39 10.94
CA MET A 195 1.41 -16.64 9.73
C MET A 195 1.37 -18.08 9.25
N LYS A 196 0.22 -18.76 9.38
CA LYS A 196 0.02 -20.13 8.92
C LYS A 196 -0.63 -20.23 7.55
N THR A 197 -1.60 -19.35 7.29
CA THR A 197 -2.46 -19.42 6.10
C THR A 197 -2.57 -18.07 5.42
N LYS A 198 -2.38 -18.06 4.09
CA LYS A 198 -2.78 -16.94 3.24
C LYS A 198 -4.32 -16.94 3.16
N VAL A 199 -4.96 -15.92 3.72
CA VAL A 199 -6.42 -15.82 3.81
C VAL A 199 -6.99 -15.11 2.59
N ARG A 200 -6.30 -14.08 2.10
CA ARG A 200 -6.77 -13.29 0.96
C ARG A 200 -5.62 -12.92 0.03
N GLU A 201 -5.97 -12.77 -1.24
CA GLU A 201 -5.09 -12.29 -2.29
C GLU A 201 -5.80 -11.20 -3.09
N VAL A 202 -5.14 -10.06 -3.31
CA VAL A 202 -5.71 -8.91 -4.00
C VAL A 202 -4.84 -8.53 -5.19
N MET A 203 -5.37 -8.71 -6.39
CA MET A 203 -4.70 -8.35 -7.64
C MET A 203 -4.52 -6.84 -7.74
N PRO A 204 -3.33 -6.36 -8.16
CA PRO A 204 -3.01 -4.94 -8.21
C PRO A 204 -3.53 -4.25 -9.50
N VAL A 205 -4.82 -4.38 -9.81
CA VAL A 205 -5.42 -3.81 -11.02
C VAL A 205 -5.69 -2.32 -10.89
N PHE A 206 -5.83 -1.65 -12.03
CA PHE A 206 -6.06 -0.20 -12.11
C PHE A 206 -7.26 0.25 -11.28
N ASN A 207 -7.08 1.34 -10.56
CA ASN A 207 -8.09 1.99 -9.71
C ASN A 207 -8.68 1.12 -8.59
N ARG A 208 -8.02 -0.02 -8.26
CA ARG A 208 -8.35 -0.82 -7.07
C ARG A 208 -7.67 -0.22 -5.86
N CYS A 209 -8.46 -0.01 -4.80
CA CYS A 209 -7.96 0.46 -3.51
C CYS A 209 -8.07 -0.63 -2.46
N VAL A 210 -7.04 -0.77 -1.63
CA VAL A 210 -7.06 -1.61 -0.43
C VAL A 210 -6.83 -0.73 0.78
N VAL A 211 -7.74 -0.78 1.74
CA VAL A 211 -7.61 -0.14 3.04
C VAL A 211 -7.52 -1.21 4.11
N PHE A 212 -6.54 -1.13 5.01
CA PHE A 212 -6.41 -2.11 6.09
C PHE A 212 -5.76 -1.55 7.34
N ASN A 213 -6.10 -2.16 8.50
CA ASN A 213 -5.48 -1.84 9.79
C ASN A 213 -4.01 -2.27 9.82
N THR A 214 -3.18 -1.48 10.50
CA THR A 214 -1.77 -1.79 10.76
C THR A 214 -1.56 -2.11 12.22
N ASP A 215 -1.73 -3.38 12.57
CA ASP A 215 -1.47 -3.94 13.89
C ASP A 215 -0.17 -4.79 13.87
N ALA A 216 0.26 -5.26 15.03
CA ALA A 216 1.48 -6.06 15.14
C ALA A 216 1.41 -7.40 14.36
N ASP A 217 0.22 -7.83 14.02
CA ASP A 217 -0.12 -9.10 13.38
C ASP A 217 -0.89 -8.93 12.04
N SER A 218 -0.92 -7.73 11.50
CA SER A 218 -1.49 -7.45 10.16
C SER A 218 -0.48 -7.81 9.06
N PHE A 219 -0.25 -9.11 8.88
CA PHE A 219 0.77 -9.61 7.95
C PHE A 219 0.34 -9.52 6.50
N HIS A 220 1.16 -8.85 5.70
CA HIS A 220 0.89 -8.62 4.28
C HIS A 220 2.18 -8.47 3.46
N GLY A 221 2.06 -8.58 2.14
CA GLY A 221 3.17 -8.40 1.20
C GLY A 221 2.87 -8.95 -0.19
N HIS A 222 3.87 -8.98 -1.08
CA HIS A 222 3.85 -9.69 -2.35
C HIS A 222 5.21 -10.40 -2.52
N PRO A 223 5.38 -11.54 -1.84
CA PRO A 223 6.70 -12.13 -1.60
C PRO A 223 7.29 -12.87 -2.80
N ASP A 224 6.48 -13.18 -3.81
CA ASP A 224 6.95 -13.85 -5.01
C ASP A 224 7.48 -12.83 -6.03
N PRO A 225 8.57 -13.13 -6.72
CA PRO A 225 9.15 -12.25 -7.74
C PRO A 225 8.18 -12.02 -8.90
N LEU A 226 8.06 -10.76 -9.33
CA LEU A 226 7.24 -10.40 -10.49
C LEU A 226 7.76 -11.05 -11.77
N SER A 227 6.85 -11.58 -12.59
CA SER A 227 7.11 -12.16 -13.90
C SER A 227 6.66 -11.25 -15.06
N THR A 228 6.61 -9.94 -14.82
CA THR A 228 6.20 -8.95 -15.82
C THR A 228 7.18 -8.88 -16.98
N PRO A 229 6.75 -8.42 -18.19
CA PRO A 229 7.69 -7.90 -19.18
C PRO A 229 8.57 -6.77 -18.59
N GLU A 230 9.77 -6.56 -19.13
CA GLU A 230 10.71 -5.54 -18.64
C GLU A 230 10.11 -4.11 -18.65
N SER A 231 9.22 -3.83 -19.59
CA SER A 231 8.56 -2.53 -19.73
C SER A 231 7.38 -2.33 -18.79
N VAL A 232 6.92 -3.39 -18.10
CA VAL A 232 5.73 -3.34 -17.24
C VAL A 232 6.14 -3.29 -15.78
N LEU A 233 5.72 -2.22 -15.12
CA LEU A 233 6.01 -1.96 -13.71
C LEU A 233 4.74 -2.07 -12.89
N ARG A 234 4.83 -2.64 -11.70
CA ARG A 234 3.75 -2.66 -10.71
C ARG A 234 3.73 -1.35 -9.95
N ARG A 235 2.76 -0.50 -10.25
CA ARG A 235 2.63 0.86 -9.72
C ARG A 235 1.50 0.98 -8.72
N SER A 236 1.71 1.79 -7.69
CA SER A 236 0.67 2.11 -6.70
C SER A 236 0.95 3.44 -6.01
N ILE A 237 -0.10 3.99 -5.40
CA ILE A 237 -0.02 5.04 -4.37
C ILE A 237 -0.14 4.33 -3.03
N ALA A 238 0.72 4.65 -2.07
CA ALA A 238 0.64 4.19 -0.69
C ALA A 238 0.52 5.38 0.26
N LEU A 239 -0.48 5.33 1.14
CA LEU A 239 -0.79 6.40 2.09
C LEU A 239 -0.94 5.80 3.49
N TYR A 240 -0.46 6.52 4.50
CA TYR A 240 -0.48 6.08 5.88
C TYR A 240 -1.21 7.09 6.74
N TYR A 241 -2.03 6.58 7.67
CA TYR A 241 -2.79 7.42 8.59
C TYR A 241 -2.56 6.97 10.02
N TYR A 242 -2.48 7.93 10.90
CA TYR A 242 -2.06 7.79 12.28
C TYR A 242 -3.13 8.28 13.24
N THR A 243 -2.97 8.00 14.52
CA THR A 243 -3.68 8.66 15.61
C THR A 243 -2.69 9.10 16.69
N ALA A 244 -3.03 10.17 17.40
CA ALA A 244 -2.37 10.46 18.66
C ALA A 244 -2.78 9.40 19.70
N SER A 245 -1.83 8.90 20.48
CA SER A 245 -2.12 8.00 21.60
C SER A 245 -1.29 8.36 22.81
N LYS A 246 -1.94 8.40 23.97
CA LYS A 246 -1.23 8.52 25.27
C LYS A 246 -0.46 7.25 25.63
N GLU A 247 -0.86 6.12 25.07
CA GLU A 247 -0.27 4.79 25.35
C GLU A 247 1.06 4.55 24.65
N ILE A 248 1.41 5.38 23.65
CA ILE A 248 2.72 5.29 22.94
C ILE A 248 3.90 5.29 23.90
N TYR A 249 3.79 5.96 25.03
CA TYR A 249 4.85 6.02 26.05
C TYR A 249 4.97 4.76 26.91
N ASN A 250 3.96 3.89 26.90
CA ASN A 250 3.92 2.65 27.68
C ASN A 250 4.14 1.40 26.82
N GLU A 251 4.06 1.50 25.51
CA GLU A 251 4.35 0.39 24.60
C GLU A 251 5.82 0.44 24.19
N VAL A 252 6.44 -0.74 24.13
CA VAL A 252 7.75 -0.88 23.48
C VAL A 252 7.55 -0.59 22.00
N PRO A 253 8.09 0.52 21.48
CA PRO A 253 7.77 0.96 20.16
C PRO A 253 8.30 -0.01 19.10
N SER A 254 7.44 -0.58 18.29
CA SER A 254 7.81 -1.21 17.04
C SER A 254 8.08 -0.11 16.00
N THR A 255 9.32 0.35 15.95
CA THR A 255 9.76 1.43 15.05
C THR A 255 10.25 0.89 13.70
N SER A 256 10.23 -0.40 13.50
CA SER A 256 10.65 -1.05 12.26
C SER A 256 9.69 -2.13 11.80
N THR A 257 9.61 -2.30 10.48
CA THR A 257 8.83 -3.34 9.80
C THR A 257 9.34 -4.73 10.15
N MET A 258 8.46 -5.64 10.54
CA MET A 258 8.81 -7.01 10.95
C MET A 258 8.54 -8.01 9.82
N TYR A 259 9.60 -8.63 9.31
CA TYR A 259 9.53 -9.60 8.21
C TYR A 259 9.36 -11.03 8.71
N HIS A 260 8.46 -11.80 8.06
CA HIS A 260 8.18 -13.20 8.34
C HIS A 260 8.30 -14.05 7.08
N ALA A 261 8.89 -15.25 7.20
CA ALA A 261 8.87 -16.24 6.12
C ALA A 261 7.54 -16.99 6.15
N ARG A 262 7.03 -17.36 4.97
CA ARG A 262 5.84 -18.20 4.82
C ARG A 262 6.18 -19.66 5.20
N PRO A 263 5.19 -20.49 5.55
CA PRO A 263 5.41 -21.91 5.84
C PRO A 263 6.10 -22.68 4.72
N GLY A 264 5.80 -22.36 3.45
CA GLY A 264 6.36 -23.01 2.26
C GLY A 264 7.66 -22.44 1.72
N ASP A 265 8.19 -21.34 2.28
CA ASP A 265 9.41 -20.70 1.80
C ASP A 265 10.64 -21.60 1.97
N ASP A 266 11.61 -21.45 1.10
CA ASP A 266 12.86 -22.21 1.15
C ASP A 266 13.74 -21.85 2.35
N ALA A 267 14.82 -22.61 2.55
CA ALA A 267 15.70 -22.41 3.68
C ALA A 267 16.47 -21.07 3.64
N ALA A 268 16.71 -20.53 2.44
CA ALA A 268 17.41 -19.26 2.27
C ALA A 268 16.51 -18.10 2.70
N VAL A 269 15.26 -18.05 2.25
CA VAL A 269 14.26 -17.06 2.64
C VAL A 269 14.00 -17.13 4.14
N ARG A 270 13.83 -18.34 4.71
CA ARG A 270 13.65 -18.51 6.16
C ARG A 270 14.84 -18.01 6.98
N ARG A 271 16.05 -18.18 6.46
CA ARG A 271 17.29 -17.68 7.09
C ARG A 271 17.35 -16.16 7.04
N GLU A 272 17.02 -15.57 5.89
CA GLU A 272 17.01 -14.13 5.70
C GLU A 272 15.95 -13.45 6.59
N ALA A 273 14.72 -13.93 6.62
CA ALA A 273 13.67 -13.41 7.49
C ALA A 273 14.05 -13.50 8.98
N ARG A 274 14.68 -14.61 9.42
CA ARG A 274 15.23 -14.73 10.79
C ARG A 274 16.34 -13.73 11.06
N ARG A 275 17.19 -13.48 10.06
CA ARG A 275 18.26 -12.49 10.18
C ARG A 275 17.69 -11.09 10.37
N LEU A 276 16.72 -10.70 9.55
CA LEU A 276 16.07 -9.40 9.63
C LEU A 276 15.39 -9.19 11.00
N ARG A 277 14.67 -10.20 11.50
CA ARG A 277 14.07 -10.14 12.85
C ARG A 277 15.12 -9.99 13.96
N PHE A 278 16.21 -10.73 13.89
CA PHE A 278 17.29 -10.60 14.86
C PHE A 278 17.88 -9.19 14.85
N ASP A 279 18.13 -8.63 13.64
CA ASP A 279 18.67 -7.27 13.47
C ASP A 279 17.74 -6.21 14.08
N GLN A 280 16.42 -6.40 13.94
CA GLN A 280 15.41 -5.56 14.57
C GLN A 280 15.42 -5.66 16.10
N HIS A 281 15.44 -6.88 16.65
CA HIS A 281 15.52 -7.07 18.11
C HIS A 281 16.77 -6.40 18.69
N VAL A 282 17.93 -6.54 18.01
CA VAL A 282 19.15 -5.85 18.44
C VAL A 282 18.97 -4.34 18.44
N ARG A 283 18.38 -3.75 17.40
CA ARG A 283 18.12 -2.31 17.35
C ARG A 283 17.17 -1.84 18.45
N GLN A 284 16.16 -2.63 18.74
CA GLN A 284 15.10 -2.31 19.70
C GLN A 284 15.53 -2.45 21.17
N TRP A 285 16.29 -3.50 21.51
CA TRP A 285 16.56 -3.88 22.89
C TRP A 285 17.99 -3.64 23.34
N VAL A 286 18.93 -3.46 22.41
CA VAL A 286 20.34 -3.29 22.75
C VAL A 286 20.71 -1.80 22.68
N PRO A 287 21.30 -1.22 23.74
CA PRO A 287 21.78 0.15 23.72
C PRO A 287 22.70 0.43 22.51
N PRO A 288 22.61 1.58 21.83
CA PRO A 288 23.38 1.89 20.61
C PRO A 288 24.90 1.68 20.78
N ALA A 289 25.43 1.96 21.98
CA ALA A 289 26.83 1.73 22.31
C ALA A 289 27.27 0.27 22.20
N LEU A 290 26.37 -0.69 22.45
CA LEU A 290 26.65 -2.12 22.38
C LEU A 290 26.34 -2.72 21.02
N GLN A 291 25.44 -2.14 20.24
CA GLN A 291 25.07 -2.64 18.90
C GLN A 291 26.29 -2.79 18.00
N ARG A 292 27.23 -1.84 18.03
CA ARG A 292 28.47 -1.88 17.22
C ARG A 292 29.29 -3.15 17.46
N TYR A 293 29.32 -3.67 18.69
CA TYR A 293 30.06 -4.89 19.01
C TYR A 293 29.35 -6.14 18.47
N ILE A 294 28.03 -6.19 18.55
CA ILE A 294 27.22 -7.28 18.01
C ILE A 294 27.40 -7.34 16.48
N TRP A 295 27.34 -6.19 15.79
CA TRP A 295 27.55 -6.14 14.35
C TRP A 295 28.98 -6.50 13.94
N ALA A 296 29.98 -6.10 14.73
CA ALA A 296 31.37 -6.47 14.49
C ALA A 296 31.62 -7.96 14.65
N LEU A 297 31.08 -8.56 15.73
CA LEU A 297 31.19 -10.00 15.98
C LEU A 297 30.54 -10.81 14.84
N ARG A 298 29.35 -10.43 14.43
CA ARG A 298 28.60 -11.07 13.35
C ARG A 298 29.35 -11.03 12.04
N ARG A 299 29.95 -9.90 11.66
CA ARG A 299 30.78 -9.78 10.45
C ARG A 299 31.99 -10.73 10.45
N ARG A 300 32.50 -11.08 11.64
CA ARG A 300 33.62 -12.06 11.77
C ARG A 300 33.13 -13.50 11.61
N LEU A 301 31.90 -13.81 12.01
CA LEU A 301 31.32 -15.17 11.94
C LEU A 301 30.68 -15.49 10.59
N SER A 302 30.46 -14.48 9.75
CA SER A 302 29.87 -14.64 8.39
C SER A 302 30.93 -14.65 7.26
N ARG A 303 32.22 -14.58 7.62
CA ARG A 303 33.37 -14.85 6.75
C ARG A 303 33.89 -16.26 6.98
#